data_fa01b8bf9380faba696ad35b536258d0
#
_entry.id   fa01b8bf9380faba696ad35b536258d0
#
_cell.length_a   1.000
_cell.length_b   1.000
_cell.length_c   1.000
_cell.angle_alpha   90.00
_cell.angle_beta   90.00
_cell.angle_gamma   90.00
#
_symmetry.space_group_name_H-M   'P 1'
#
loop_
_entity.id
_entity.type
_entity.pdbx_description
1 polymer ?
#
loop_
_entity_poly.entity_id
_entity_poly.type
_entity_poly.pdbx_seq_one_letter_code
_entity_poly.pdbx_strand_id
1 'polypeptide(L)'
;MITRERFITDMVIWLRGRLASAGIVIGPDTPLFTPGLMDTIRVLELIAYTERAIGSVIPDSRIRMDNFRTVGRIADVFLTEVENAAA
;
A
#
# COMPACT_ATOMS: atom_id res chain seq x y z
N MET A 1 4.11 -13.62 10.72
CA MET A 1 3.71 -13.00 9.44
C MET A 1 2.43 -12.20 9.62
N ILE A 2 2.34 -11.02 9.01
CA ILE A 2 1.16 -10.18 9.11
C ILE A 2 0.01 -10.78 8.29
N THR A 3 -1.22 -10.75 8.83
CA THR A 3 -2.40 -11.18 8.07
C THR A 3 -2.81 -10.11 7.08
N ARG A 4 -3.57 -10.50 6.05
CA ARG A 4 -4.12 -9.55 5.07
C ARG A 4 -4.96 -8.47 5.75
N GLU A 5 -5.83 -8.86 6.67
CA GLU A 5 -6.69 -7.92 7.39
C GLU A 5 -5.88 -6.92 8.21
N ARG A 6 -4.85 -7.38 8.92
CA ARG A 6 -4.00 -6.51 9.72
C ARG A 6 -3.21 -5.55 8.83
N PHE A 7 -2.66 -6.04 7.72
CA PHE A 7 -1.96 -5.22 6.75
C PHE A 7 -2.85 -4.09 6.24
N ILE A 8 -4.07 -4.44 5.82
CA ILE A 8 -5.03 -3.46 5.30
C ILE A 8 -5.39 -2.44 6.39
N THR A 9 -5.73 -2.89 7.58
CA THR A 9 -6.10 -2.02 8.68
C THR A 9 -4.97 -1.04 9.03
N ASP A 10 -3.77 -1.54 9.18
CA ASP A 10 -2.63 -0.71 9.55
C ASP A 10 -2.27 0.29 8.46
N MET A 11 -2.31 -0.11 7.20
CA MET A 11 -2.03 0.78 6.08
C MET A 11 -3.09 1.88 5.93
N VAL A 12 -4.36 1.52 6.11
CA VAL A 12 -5.45 2.51 6.05
C VAL A 12 -5.27 3.55 7.15
N ILE A 13 -4.95 3.14 8.36
CA ILE A 13 -4.70 4.06 9.47
C ILE A 13 -3.52 4.97 9.16
N TRP A 14 -2.43 4.41 8.65
CA TRP A 14 -1.25 5.18 8.29
C TRP A 14 -1.55 6.20 7.19
N LEU A 15 -2.26 5.79 6.15
CA LEU A 15 -2.64 6.69 5.04
C LEU A 15 -3.58 7.79 5.51
N ARG A 16 -4.53 7.49 6.39
CA ARG A 16 -5.42 8.51 6.95
C ARG A 16 -4.65 9.61 7.65
N GLY A 17 -3.61 9.24 8.40
CA GLY A 17 -2.74 10.20 9.06
C GLY A 17 -1.93 11.04 8.06
N ARG A 18 -1.42 10.39 7.00
CA ARG A 18 -0.61 11.06 5.98
C ARG A 18 -1.42 11.97 5.06
N LEU A 19 -2.67 11.61 4.79
CA LEU A 19 -3.53 12.28 3.82
C LEU A 19 -4.69 13.05 4.47
N ALA A 20 -4.58 13.34 5.77
CA ALA A 20 -5.65 13.99 6.53
C ALA A 20 -6.09 15.33 5.92
N SER A 21 -5.16 16.10 5.35
CA SER A 21 -5.44 17.39 4.75
C SER A 21 -6.15 17.30 3.39
N ALA A 22 -6.22 16.12 2.80
CA ALA A 22 -6.88 15.94 1.50
C ALA A 22 -8.41 15.93 1.60
N GLY A 23 -8.97 15.78 2.81
CA GLY A 23 -10.42 15.77 3.03
C GLY A 23 -11.11 14.53 2.51
N ILE A 24 -10.37 13.46 2.22
CA ILE A 24 -10.89 12.22 1.66
C ILE A 24 -10.81 11.12 2.72
N VAL A 25 -11.89 10.35 2.86
CA VAL A 25 -11.89 9.17 3.74
C VAL A 25 -11.25 8.01 3.00
N ILE A 26 -10.11 7.54 3.51
CA ILE A 26 -9.37 6.42 2.91
C ILE A 26 -9.94 5.10 3.46
N GLY A 27 -10.26 4.20 2.55
CA GLY A 27 -10.66 2.83 2.86
C GLY A 27 -9.87 1.85 2.01
N PRO A 28 -10.13 0.53 2.17
CA PRO A 28 -9.39 -0.50 1.42
C PRO A 28 -9.52 -0.41 -0.11
N ASP A 29 -10.63 0.14 -0.59
CA ASP A 29 -10.92 0.23 -2.02
C ASP A 29 -10.84 1.64 -2.58
N THR A 30 -10.37 2.60 -1.78
CA THR A 30 -10.23 3.99 -2.23
C THR A 30 -9.13 4.08 -3.29
N PRO A 31 -9.41 4.67 -4.48
CA PRO A 31 -8.38 4.88 -5.50
C PRO A 31 -7.32 5.85 -5.00
N LEU A 32 -6.08 5.38 -4.86
CA LEU A 32 -5.00 6.17 -4.26
C LEU A 32 -4.39 7.17 -5.24
N PHE A 33 -4.48 6.92 -6.54
CA PHE A 33 -3.92 7.81 -7.56
C PHE A 33 -4.92 8.84 -8.09
N THR A 34 -5.88 9.22 -7.25
CA THR A 34 -6.79 10.32 -7.54
C THR A 34 -5.99 11.64 -7.56
N PRO A 35 -6.22 12.51 -8.54
CA PRO A 35 -5.53 13.80 -8.61
C PRO A 35 -5.60 14.58 -7.29
N GLY A 36 -4.45 15.07 -6.84
CA GLY A 36 -4.32 15.82 -5.59
C GLY A 36 -4.17 14.97 -4.34
N LEU A 37 -4.31 13.64 -4.45
CA LEU A 37 -4.16 12.75 -3.31
C LEU A 37 -2.75 12.20 -3.16
N MET A 38 -2.13 11.80 -4.26
CA MET A 38 -0.77 11.23 -4.27
C MET A 38 0.18 12.12 -5.06
N ASP A 39 1.40 12.30 -4.54
CA ASP A 39 2.51 12.90 -5.25
C ASP A 39 3.71 11.94 -5.19
N THR A 40 4.81 12.31 -5.83
CA THR A 40 6.01 11.47 -5.92
C THR A 40 6.53 11.08 -4.53
N ILE A 41 6.55 12.03 -3.59
CA ILE A 41 7.06 11.76 -2.23
C ILE A 41 6.17 10.77 -1.51
N ARG A 42 4.84 10.94 -1.61
CA ARG A 42 3.89 10.02 -0.98
C ARG A 42 3.95 8.62 -1.57
N VAL A 43 4.14 8.53 -2.88
CA VAL A 43 4.33 7.22 -3.54
C VAL A 43 5.57 6.52 -3.01
N LEU A 44 6.69 7.24 -2.87
CA LEU A 44 7.91 6.67 -2.32
C LEU A 44 7.73 6.23 -0.86
N GLU A 45 7.01 7.01 -0.06
CA GLU A 45 6.68 6.65 1.31
C GLU A 45 5.80 5.39 1.35
N LEU A 46 4.83 5.28 0.45
CA LEU A 46 3.94 4.12 0.36
C LEU A 46 4.73 2.85 0.02
N ILE A 47 5.64 2.93 -0.93
CA ILE A 47 6.51 1.81 -1.30
C ILE A 47 7.35 1.38 -0.09
N ALA A 48 8.00 2.33 0.58
CA ALA A 48 8.83 2.05 1.74
C ALA A 48 8.02 1.43 2.89
N TYR A 49 6.82 1.93 3.12
CA TYR A 49 5.92 1.36 4.12
C TYR A 49 5.58 -0.09 3.79
N THR A 50 5.22 -0.34 2.54
CA THR A 50 4.86 -1.68 2.07
C THR A 50 6.03 -2.65 2.27
N GLU A 51 7.24 -2.25 1.88
CA GLU A 51 8.43 -3.08 2.05
C GLU A 51 8.68 -3.44 3.51
N ARG A 52 8.53 -2.47 4.41
CA ARG A 52 8.68 -2.73 5.84
C ARG A 52 7.60 -3.66 6.38
N ALA A 53 6.37 -3.46 5.93
CA ALA A 53 5.23 -4.25 6.39
C ALA A 53 5.34 -5.71 5.97
N ILE A 54 5.81 -5.97 4.75
CA ILE A 54 5.96 -7.34 4.24
C ILE A 54 7.34 -7.94 4.56
N GLY A 55 8.29 -7.13 5.03
CA GLY A 55 9.64 -7.59 5.36
C GLY A 55 10.49 -7.97 4.16
N SER A 56 10.23 -7.38 3.01
CA SER A 56 10.91 -7.72 1.77
C SER A 56 11.00 -6.51 0.84
N VAL A 57 12.08 -6.43 0.06
CA VAL A 57 12.25 -5.37 -0.94
C VAL A 57 11.38 -5.69 -2.16
N ILE A 58 10.69 -4.68 -2.68
CA ILE A 58 9.86 -4.83 -3.87
C ILE A 58 10.74 -4.61 -5.10
N PRO A 59 10.84 -5.61 -6.01
CA PRO A 59 11.58 -5.43 -7.26
C PRO A 59 11.00 -4.31 -8.12
N ASP A 60 11.87 -3.58 -8.82
CA ASP A 60 11.44 -2.47 -9.67
C ASP A 60 10.35 -2.85 -10.66
N SER A 61 10.42 -4.07 -11.20
CA SER A 61 9.41 -4.57 -12.14
C SER A 61 8.01 -4.68 -11.54
N ARG A 62 7.90 -4.68 -10.21
CA ARG A 62 6.63 -4.77 -9.49
C ARG A 62 6.15 -3.41 -9.00
N ILE A 63 6.97 -2.37 -9.11
CA ILE A 63 6.61 -1.01 -8.73
C ILE A 63 5.86 -0.37 -9.89
N ARG A 64 4.54 -0.64 -9.94
CA ARG A 64 3.65 -0.19 -11.01
C ARG A 64 2.41 0.43 -10.37
N MET A 65 1.87 1.48 -11.01
CA MET A 65 0.66 2.14 -10.53
C MET A 65 -0.48 1.16 -10.27
N ASP A 66 -0.67 0.21 -11.17
CA ASP A 66 -1.74 -0.77 -11.05
C ASP A 66 -1.62 -1.61 -9.78
N ASN A 67 -0.40 -1.89 -9.33
CA ASN A 67 -0.16 -2.68 -8.12
C ASN A 67 -0.39 -1.89 -6.83
N PHE A 68 -0.39 -0.56 -6.90
CA PHE A 68 -0.59 0.33 -5.75
C PHE A 68 -1.90 1.13 -5.84
N ARG A 69 -2.80 0.71 -6.68
CA ARG A 69 -4.04 1.42 -6.98
C ARG A 69 -4.95 1.60 -5.77
N THR A 70 -5.07 0.57 -4.93
CA THR A 70 -5.82 0.61 -3.68
C THR A 70 -5.05 -0.16 -2.61
N VAL A 71 -5.38 0.05 -1.34
CA VAL A 71 -4.79 -0.71 -0.22
C VAL A 71 -5.07 -2.21 -0.39
N GLY A 72 -6.30 -2.57 -0.75
CA GLY A 72 -6.66 -3.97 -1.01
C GLY A 72 -5.82 -4.58 -2.12
N ARG A 73 -5.56 -3.83 -3.18
CA ARG A 73 -4.74 -4.30 -4.29
C ARG A 73 -3.30 -4.54 -3.86
N ILE A 74 -2.73 -3.63 -3.06
CA ILE A 74 -1.39 -3.79 -2.51
C ILE A 74 -1.30 -5.08 -1.69
N ALA A 75 -2.27 -5.32 -0.84
CA ALA A 75 -2.32 -6.55 -0.04
C ALA A 75 -2.38 -7.79 -0.93
N ASP A 76 -3.25 -7.79 -1.93
CA ASP A 76 -3.43 -8.94 -2.81
C ASP A 76 -2.17 -9.26 -3.62
N VAL A 77 -1.47 -8.24 -4.09
CA VAL A 77 -0.25 -8.44 -4.89
C VAL A 77 0.93 -8.84 -4.02
N PHE A 78 1.22 -8.05 -2.99
CA PHE A 78 2.49 -8.19 -2.27
C PHE A 78 2.46 -9.18 -1.12
N LEU A 79 1.36 -9.32 -0.41
CA LEU A 79 1.26 -10.35 0.62
C LEU A 79 1.22 -11.75 0.02
N THR A 80 0.48 -11.92 -1.06
CA THR A 80 0.41 -13.21 -1.76
C THR A 80 1.78 -13.64 -2.27
N GLU A 81 2.56 -12.71 -2.83
CA GLU A 81 3.91 -13.01 -3.30
C GLU A 81 4.84 -13.43 -2.18
N VAL A 82 4.77 -12.75 -1.02
CA VAL A 82 5.59 -13.09 0.14
C VAL A 82 5.20 -14.47 0.69
N GLU A 83 3.92 -14.76 0.79
CA GLU A 83 3.43 -16.07 1.21
C GLU A 83 3.93 -17.17 0.28
N ASN A 84 3.83 -16.97 -1.03
CA ASN A 84 4.31 -17.92 -2.02
C ASN A 84 5.82 -18.13 -1.95
N ALA A 85 6.58 -17.05 -1.73
CA ALA A 85 8.03 -17.12 -1.59
C ALA A 85 8.43 -17.87 -0.31
N ALA A 86 7.64 -17.78 0.75
CA ALA A 86 7.88 -18.46 2.01
C ALA A 86 7.53 -19.94 1.97
N ALA A 87 6.67 -20.32 1.05
CA ALA A 87 6.26 -21.72 0.90
C ALA A 87 7.30 -22.53 0.14
#